data_2b87f6542bcefff87753f94f61aaa289
#
_entry.id   2b87f6542bcefff87753f94f61aaa289
#
_cell.length_a   1.000
_cell.length_b   1.000
_cell.length_c   1.000
_cell.angle_alpha   90.00
_cell.angle_beta   90.00
_cell.angle_gamma   90.00
#
_symmetry.space_group_name_H-M   'P 1'
#
loop_
_entity.id
_entity.type
_entity.pdbx_description
1 polymer ?
#
loop_
_entity_poly.entity_id
_entity_poly.type
_entity_poly.pdbx_seq_one_letter_code
_entity_poly.pdbx_strand_id
1 'polypeptide(L)'
;GLSRRRYDTLCPLTAGIIHCASDTRFSERCRRESMDINVAALHGIVTLARDAGAGCFHYVSTAYVCPTSPSLCAEVPAGPRAFANVYEEMKTLAEAEVAALCSRHAVPYTIVRPSIVYGDSATGRSNRFNALYYHVRALQLIRDIYLNDIEHHGGLRSRGAGIHLDDEGTLHLPLRIFIPRRGQVNLIPVDHFVAVMAEILGDPRTGTIYHVTSDAPRTTEELAGYCERFLRIRGIELVCGEEMDRTVQNPAEEVFNKLVKPYLPYLADTRRFDRRNTAKLTAGLSTPEMTYAVFERCMRYAVSVNWGSTNGRPPGAM
;
A
#
# COMPACT_ATOMS: atom_id res chain seq x y z
N GLY A 1 22.44 -14.77 1.15
CA GLY A 1 23.27 -14.06 0.18
C GLY A 1 23.65 -14.94 -1.01
N LEU A 2 24.26 -14.36 -2.03
CA LEU A 2 24.78 -15.09 -3.19
C LEU A 2 26.04 -15.87 -2.81
N SER A 3 26.20 -17.12 -3.31
CA SER A 3 27.49 -17.79 -3.27
C SER A 3 28.51 -17.05 -4.16
N ARG A 4 29.80 -17.18 -3.85
CA ARG A 4 30.86 -16.55 -4.65
C ARG A 4 30.74 -16.87 -6.14
N ARG A 5 30.53 -18.13 -6.49
CA ARG A 5 30.34 -18.57 -7.89
C ARG A 5 29.14 -17.84 -8.57
N ARG A 6 28.00 -17.71 -7.89
CA ARG A 6 26.84 -17.00 -8.42
C ARG A 6 27.10 -15.51 -8.57
N TYR A 7 27.79 -14.90 -7.58
CA TYR A 7 28.19 -13.51 -7.63
C TYR A 7 29.06 -13.23 -8.87
N ASP A 8 30.13 -14.02 -9.04
CA ASP A 8 31.06 -13.86 -10.16
C ASP A 8 30.39 -14.09 -11.54
N THR A 9 29.34 -14.93 -11.58
CA THR A 9 28.53 -15.14 -12.79
C THR A 9 27.63 -13.95 -13.10
N LEU A 10 26.98 -13.37 -12.08
CA LEU A 10 26.01 -12.28 -12.26
C LEU A 10 26.68 -10.94 -12.54
N CYS A 11 27.82 -10.68 -11.91
CA CYS A 11 28.49 -9.39 -11.97
C CYS A 11 28.70 -8.87 -13.41
N PRO A 12 29.30 -9.62 -14.36
CA PRO A 12 29.51 -9.16 -15.72
C PRO A 12 28.23 -9.10 -16.57
N LEU A 13 27.11 -9.65 -16.09
CA LEU A 13 25.82 -9.66 -16.80
C LEU A 13 24.85 -8.58 -16.30
N THR A 14 25.24 -7.83 -15.24
CA THR A 14 24.36 -6.86 -14.59
C THR A 14 24.58 -5.46 -15.17
N ALA A 15 23.72 -5.06 -16.10
CA ALA A 15 23.76 -3.71 -16.70
C ALA A 15 23.15 -2.63 -15.81
N GLY A 16 22.21 -2.99 -14.93
CA GLY A 16 21.54 -2.11 -13.97
C GLY A 16 20.78 -2.93 -12.93
N ILE A 17 20.37 -2.30 -11.82
CA ILE A 17 19.64 -2.97 -10.75
C ILE A 17 18.37 -2.20 -10.41
N ILE A 18 17.23 -2.89 -10.40
CA ILE A 18 15.97 -2.40 -9.85
C ILE A 18 15.73 -3.11 -8.53
N HIS A 19 15.88 -2.39 -7.40
CA HIS A 19 15.71 -2.95 -6.08
C HIS A 19 14.31 -2.68 -5.53
N CYS A 20 13.42 -3.69 -5.63
CA CYS A 20 12.04 -3.64 -5.13
C CYS A 20 11.84 -4.50 -3.86
N ALA A 21 12.84 -5.31 -3.48
CA ALA A 21 12.73 -6.20 -2.32
C ALA A 21 12.61 -5.38 -1.02
N SER A 22 11.60 -5.68 -0.22
CA SER A 22 11.35 -4.94 1.03
C SER A 22 10.46 -5.73 1.97
N ASP A 23 10.76 -5.65 3.27
CA ASP A 23 9.79 -5.96 4.31
C ASP A 23 8.82 -4.76 4.44
N THR A 24 7.53 -5.06 4.35
CA THR A 24 6.45 -4.05 4.37
C THR A 24 5.60 -4.12 5.64
N ARG A 25 6.03 -4.85 6.66
CA ARG A 25 5.31 -4.99 7.93
C ARG A 25 5.40 -3.70 8.76
N PHE A 26 4.31 -3.37 9.46
CA PHE A 26 4.19 -2.14 10.26
C PHE A 26 4.59 -2.33 11.72
N SER A 27 4.64 -3.58 12.20
CA SER A 27 4.77 -3.92 13.61
C SER A 27 6.16 -3.63 14.18
N GLU A 28 6.23 -3.01 15.35
CA GLU A 28 7.45 -2.84 16.12
C GLU A 28 8.20 -4.15 16.41
N ARG A 29 7.47 -5.26 16.52
CA ARG A 29 8.06 -6.59 16.72
C ARG A 29 8.98 -7.02 15.58
N CYS A 30 8.76 -6.48 14.38
CA CYS A 30 9.55 -6.79 13.18
C CYS A 30 10.69 -5.81 12.94
N ARG A 31 10.88 -4.79 13.78
CA ARG A 31 11.86 -3.69 13.58
C ARG A 31 13.24 -4.17 13.23
N ARG A 32 13.79 -5.13 14.00
CA ARG A 32 15.14 -5.66 13.77
C ARG A 32 15.26 -6.35 12.41
N GLU A 33 14.32 -7.23 12.11
CA GLU A 33 14.29 -7.97 10.84
C GLU A 33 14.08 -7.01 9.67
N SER A 34 13.18 -6.02 9.83
CA SER A 34 12.96 -4.98 8.82
C SER A 34 14.20 -4.12 8.58
N MET A 35 14.97 -3.81 9.62
CA MET A 35 16.26 -3.11 9.50
C MET A 35 17.26 -3.95 8.69
N ASP A 36 17.38 -5.22 9.00
CA ASP A 36 18.30 -6.13 8.31
C ASP A 36 17.93 -6.28 6.82
N ILE A 37 16.63 -6.42 6.51
CA ILE A 37 16.15 -6.63 5.14
C ILE A 37 16.16 -5.32 4.33
N ASN A 38 15.67 -4.20 4.91
CA ASN A 38 15.43 -2.99 4.15
C ASN A 38 16.64 -2.05 4.10
N VAL A 39 17.53 -2.11 5.09
CA VAL A 39 18.65 -1.18 5.22
C VAL A 39 20.00 -1.91 5.13
N ALA A 40 20.28 -2.87 6.02
CA ALA A 40 21.59 -3.49 6.06
C ALA A 40 21.89 -4.29 4.77
N ALA A 41 20.90 -4.91 4.15
CA ALA A 41 21.08 -5.66 2.91
C ALA A 41 21.53 -4.77 1.72
N LEU A 42 21.30 -3.45 1.77
CA LEU A 42 21.68 -2.49 0.71
C LEU A 42 23.18 -2.49 0.46
N HIS A 43 24.02 -2.66 1.49
CA HIS A 43 25.45 -2.74 1.34
C HIS A 43 25.89 -3.80 0.32
N GLY A 44 25.33 -5.03 0.42
CA GLY A 44 25.66 -6.10 -0.50
C GLY A 44 25.18 -5.85 -1.92
N ILE A 45 23.99 -5.24 -2.06
CA ILE A 45 23.38 -5.02 -3.38
C ILE A 45 24.04 -3.83 -4.11
N VAL A 46 24.37 -2.75 -3.40
CA VAL A 46 25.13 -1.61 -3.98
C VAL A 46 26.57 -2.02 -4.29
N THR A 47 27.18 -2.91 -3.47
CA THR A 47 28.50 -3.52 -3.79
C THR A 47 28.42 -4.28 -5.11
N LEU A 48 27.38 -5.09 -5.34
CA LEU A 48 27.18 -5.77 -6.61
C LEU A 48 27.03 -4.77 -7.78
N ALA A 49 26.28 -3.69 -7.59
CA ALA A 49 26.12 -2.65 -8.61
C ALA A 49 27.46 -2.00 -8.97
N ARG A 50 28.30 -1.68 -7.97
CA ARG A 50 29.65 -1.16 -8.17
C ARG A 50 30.55 -2.14 -8.93
N ASP A 51 30.62 -3.38 -8.47
CA ASP A 51 31.53 -4.40 -9.04
C ASP A 51 31.12 -4.79 -10.47
N ALA A 52 29.83 -4.70 -10.77
CA ALA A 52 29.28 -4.90 -12.10
C ALA A 52 29.47 -3.70 -13.05
N GLY A 53 29.86 -2.54 -12.54
CA GLY A 53 29.86 -1.30 -13.33
C GLY A 53 28.43 -0.93 -13.80
N ALA A 54 27.43 -1.22 -12.96
CA ALA A 54 26.02 -1.00 -13.33
C ALA A 54 25.75 0.47 -13.69
N GLY A 55 25.06 0.70 -14.82
CA GLY A 55 24.74 2.04 -15.32
C GLY A 55 23.85 2.85 -14.37
N CYS A 56 22.94 2.18 -13.62
CA CYS A 56 22.14 2.81 -12.61
C CYS A 56 21.61 1.81 -11.57
N PHE A 57 21.45 2.28 -10.32
CA PHE A 57 20.77 1.59 -9.23
C PHE A 57 19.42 2.27 -8.95
N HIS A 58 18.31 1.63 -9.32
CA HIS A 58 16.96 2.16 -9.11
C HIS A 58 16.39 1.59 -7.83
N TYR A 59 16.19 2.44 -6.81
CA TYR A 59 15.62 2.05 -5.53
C TYR A 59 14.12 2.34 -5.48
N VAL A 60 13.28 1.32 -5.29
CA VAL A 60 11.84 1.48 -5.10
C VAL A 60 11.56 1.69 -3.60
N SER A 61 11.24 2.93 -3.25
CA SER A 61 10.86 3.39 -1.93
C SER A 61 9.32 3.45 -1.78
N THR A 62 8.81 4.50 -1.16
CA THR A 62 7.38 4.81 -1.04
C THR A 62 7.18 6.33 -0.94
N ALA A 63 6.07 6.84 -1.46
CA ALA A 63 5.67 8.23 -1.28
C ALA A 63 5.44 8.58 0.20
N TYR A 64 5.18 7.58 1.00
CA TYR A 64 4.89 7.71 2.43
C TYR A 64 6.12 7.96 3.31
N VAL A 65 7.32 8.08 2.76
CA VAL A 65 8.49 8.68 3.44
C VAL A 65 8.34 10.18 3.64
N CYS A 66 7.38 10.83 2.99
CA CYS A 66 7.09 12.26 3.18
C CYS A 66 6.36 12.51 4.50
N PRO A 67 6.55 13.69 5.15
CA PRO A 67 5.86 14.04 6.39
C PRO A 67 4.33 14.05 6.22
N THR A 68 3.61 13.77 7.30
CA THR A 68 2.14 13.83 7.34
C THR A 68 1.57 15.25 7.44
N SER A 69 2.40 16.27 7.40
CA SER A 69 1.98 17.67 7.36
C SER A 69 1.19 17.96 6.08
N PRO A 70 0.22 18.90 6.11
CA PRO A 70 -0.62 19.24 4.94
C PRO A 70 0.13 19.93 3.79
N SER A 71 1.43 20.16 3.92
CA SER A 71 2.27 20.72 2.86
C SER A 71 2.48 19.75 1.71
N LEU A 72 2.77 20.30 0.54
CA LEU A 72 3.16 19.54 -0.65
C LEU A 72 4.44 18.74 -0.38
N CYS A 73 4.38 17.42 -0.51
CA CYS A 73 5.53 16.53 -0.41
C CYS A 73 6.39 16.66 -1.67
N ALA A 74 7.55 17.26 -1.57
CA ALA A 74 8.45 17.48 -2.69
C ALA A 74 9.28 16.22 -3.04
N GLU A 75 9.76 16.17 -4.28
CA GLU A 75 10.69 15.13 -4.78
C GLU A 75 12.14 15.45 -4.36
N VAL A 76 12.36 15.54 -3.04
CA VAL A 76 13.66 15.81 -2.40
C VAL A 76 13.94 14.78 -1.32
N PRO A 77 15.20 14.61 -0.85
CA PRO A 77 15.52 13.72 0.25
C PRO A 77 14.63 13.96 1.47
N ALA A 78 14.15 12.88 2.08
CA ALA A 78 13.32 12.96 3.28
C ALA A 78 14.16 13.41 4.48
N GLY A 79 13.68 14.42 5.21
CA GLY A 79 14.31 14.88 6.44
C GLY A 79 13.87 14.06 7.68
N PRO A 80 14.49 14.33 8.85
CA PRO A 80 14.08 13.75 10.11
C PRO A 80 12.63 14.07 10.44
N ARG A 81 11.86 13.08 10.91
CA ARG A 81 10.43 13.23 11.26
C ARG A 81 9.93 12.14 12.19
N ALA A 82 8.74 12.30 12.71
CA ALA A 82 7.99 11.21 13.30
C ALA A 82 7.42 10.30 12.21
N PHE A 83 7.41 9.00 12.44
CA PHE A 83 6.92 7.98 11.52
C PHE A 83 5.61 7.39 12.01
N ALA A 84 4.71 7.04 11.10
CA ALA A 84 3.47 6.39 11.45
C ALA A 84 3.68 4.92 11.84
N ASN A 85 4.74 4.27 11.35
CA ASN A 85 5.08 2.88 11.61
C ASN A 85 6.52 2.56 11.21
N VAL A 86 6.96 1.34 11.53
CA VAL A 86 8.31 0.81 11.21
C VAL A 86 8.61 0.84 9.72
N TYR A 87 7.62 0.54 8.87
CA TYR A 87 7.83 0.53 7.42
C TYR A 87 8.26 1.89 6.87
N GLU A 88 7.55 2.98 7.25
CA GLU A 88 7.93 4.34 6.81
C GLU A 88 9.33 4.73 7.29
N GLU A 89 9.67 4.38 8.53
CA GLU A 89 10.99 4.64 9.10
C GLU A 89 12.07 3.88 8.33
N MET A 90 11.91 2.57 8.13
CA MET A 90 12.89 1.75 7.40
C MET A 90 13.07 2.22 5.96
N LYS A 91 12.01 2.62 5.27
CA LYS A 91 12.11 3.17 3.91
C LYS A 91 12.86 4.51 3.89
N THR A 92 12.64 5.36 4.88
CA THR A 92 13.36 6.65 5.01
C THR A 92 14.85 6.42 5.26
N LEU A 93 15.21 5.53 6.18
CA LEU A 93 16.59 5.15 6.46
C LEU A 93 17.25 4.51 5.23
N ALA A 94 16.54 3.66 4.52
CA ALA A 94 17.02 3.02 3.31
C ALA A 94 17.31 4.01 2.17
N GLU A 95 16.50 5.05 2.00
CA GLU A 95 16.79 6.11 1.01
C GLU A 95 18.09 6.85 1.34
N ALA A 96 18.30 7.20 2.60
CA ALA A 96 19.52 7.86 3.06
C ALA A 96 20.74 6.94 2.85
N GLU A 97 20.61 5.65 3.15
CA GLU A 97 21.68 4.67 2.97
C GLU A 97 22.01 4.44 1.49
N VAL A 98 21.00 4.34 0.62
CA VAL A 98 21.21 4.25 -0.84
C VAL A 98 21.98 5.47 -1.35
N ALA A 99 21.57 6.68 -0.97
CA ALA A 99 22.23 7.89 -1.38
C ALA A 99 23.70 7.94 -0.90
N ALA A 100 23.96 7.55 0.35
CA ALA A 100 25.30 7.53 0.93
C ALA A 100 26.21 6.46 0.27
N LEU A 101 25.71 5.24 0.12
CA LEU A 101 26.46 4.12 -0.48
C LEU A 101 26.74 4.39 -1.97
N CYS A 102 25.73 4.79 -2.73
CA CYS A 102 25.89 5.06 -4.15
C CYS A 102 26.85 6.22 -4.40
N SER A 103 26.76 7.30 -3.62
CA SER A 103 27.72 8.41 -3.69
C SER A 103 29.15 7.98 -3.36
N ARG A 104 29.33 7.17 -2.28
CA ARG A 104 30.64 6.65 -1.88
C ARG A 104 31.30 5.79 -2.94
N HIS A 105 30.50 5.01 -3.66
CA HIS A 105 30.98 4.04 -4.64
C HIS A 105 30.89 4.54 -6.08
N ALA A 106 30.50 5.80 -6.30
CA ALA A 106 30.29 6.41 -7.62
C ALA A 106 29.30 5.59 -8.47
N VAL A 107 28.26 4.98 -7.87
CA VAL A 107 27.19 4.26 -8.56
C VAL A 107 26.07 5.27 -8.86
N PRO A 108 25.68 5.47 -10.13
CA PRO A 108 24.51 6.27 -10.47
C PRO A 108 23.25 5.66 -9.86
N TYR A 109 22.33 6.49 -9.32
CA TYR A 109 21.10 5.97 -8.70
C TYR A 109 19.89 6.87 -8.91
N THR A 110 18.71 6.30 -8.76
CA THR A 110 17.43 7.01 -8.65
C THR A 110 16.60 6.43 -7.51
N ILE A 111 15.71 7.23 -6.95
CA ILE A 111 14.75 6.83 -5.93
C ILE A 111 13.36 6.99 -6.49
N VAL A 112 12.57 5.91 -6.49
CA VAL A 112 11.19 5.89 -6.99
C VAL A 112 10.24 5.70 -5.83
N ARG A 113 9.31 6.63 -5.63
CA ARG A 113 8.37 6.68 -4.51
C ARG A 113 6.93 6.46 -4.98
N PRO A 114 6.50 5.20 -5.16
CA PRO A 114 5.09 4.93 -5.47
C PRO A 114 4.20 5.24 -4.25
N SER A 115 2.95 5.62 -4.53
CA SER A 115 1.87 5.56 -3.56
C SER A 115 1.40 4.11 -3.37
N ILE A 116 0.19 3.87 -2.87
CA ILE A 116 -0.34 2.51 -2.71
C ILE A 116 -0.60 1.91 -4.09
N VAL A 117 0.17 0.88 -4.44
CA VAL A 117 0.02 0.15 -5.70
C VAL A 117 -1.04 -0.94 -5.54
N TYR A 118 -2.05 -0.91 -6.41
CA TYR A 118 -3.05 -1.97 -6.51
C TYR A 118 -2.86 -2.80 -7.79
N GLY A 119 -3.77 -3.73 -8.07
CA GLY A 119 -3.71 -4.61 -9.23
C GLY A 119 -3.73 -3.88 -10.57
N ASP A 120 -3.61 -4.62 -11.63
CA ASP A 120 -3.68 -4.15 -13.02
C ASP A 120 -5.05 -3.54 -13.33
N SER A 121 -5.08 -2.33 -13.88
CA SER A 121 -6.33 -1.58 -14.09
C SER A 121 -7.25 -2.20 -15.15
N ALA A 122 -6.68 -2.90 -16.13
CA ALA A 122 -7.44 -3.54 -17.20
C ALA A 122 -7.96 -4.93 -16.84
N THR A 123 -7.19 -5.70 -16.08
CA THR A 123 -7.50 -7.11 -15.77
C THR A 123 -7.88 -7.37 -14.32
N GLY A 124 -7.57 -6.46 -13.41
CA GLY A 124 -7.73 -6.62 -11.96
C GLY A 124 -6.68 -7.53 -11.31
N ARG A 125 -5.76 -8.12 -12.07
CA ARG A 125 -4.77 -9.09 -11.58
C ARG A 125 -3.82 -8.47 -10.57
N SER A 126 -3.55 -9.21 -9.49
CA SER A 126 -2.57 -8.85 -8.47
C SER A 126 -1.94 -10.12 -7.89
N ASN A 127 -0.68 -10.02 -7.49
CA ASN A 127 0.02 -11.09 -6.79
C ASN A 127 0.07 -10.86 -5.26
N ARG A 128 -0.38 -9.68 -4.80
CA ARG A 128 -0.42 -9.31 -3.39
C ARG A 128 -1.70 -8.56 -3.07
N PHE A 129 -2.30 -8.89 -1.92
CA PHE A 129 -3.60 -8.39 -1.51
C PHE A 129 -3.49 -7.64 -0.16
N ASN A 130 -2.62 -6.63 -0.13
CA ASN A 130 -2.38 -5.77 1.02
C ASN A 130 -3.18 -4.45 0.92
N ALA A 131 -3.05 -3.56 1.89
CA ALA A 131 -3.63 -2.22 1.92
C ALA A 131 -5.13 -2.23 1.56
N LEU A 132 -5.54 -1.68 0.42
CA LEU A 132 -6.93 -1.63 -0.01
C LEU A 132 -7.64 -3.00 0.07
N TYR A 133 -7.00 -4.03 -0.43
CA TYR A 133 -7.54 -5.40 -0.42
C TYR A 133 -7.80 -5.95 0.98
N TYR A 134 -6.95 -5.60 1.92
CA TYR A 134 -7.07 -6.04 3.31
C TYR A 134 -8.35 -5.54 3.97
N HIS A 135 -8.72 -4.27 3.72
CA HIS A 135 -9.95 -3.68 4.26
C HIS A 135 -11.20 -4.34 3.67
N VAL A 136 -11.22 -4.55 2.35
CA VAL A 136 -12.36 -5.20 1.67
C VAL A 136 -12.52 -6.64 2.13
N ARG A 137 -11.41 -7.37 2.29
CA ARG A 137 -11.42 -8.73 2.81
C ARG A 137 -11.93 -8.80 4.25
N ALA A 138 -11.56 -7.84 5.11
CA ALA A 138 -12.06 -7.77 6.48
C ALA A 138 -13.57 -7.53 6.51
N LEU A 139 -14.09 -6.62 5.68
CA LEU A 139 -15.53 -6.39 5.52
C LEU A 139 -16.25 -7.63 5.00
N GLN A 140 -15.69 -8.31 4.00
CA GLN A 140 -16.24 -9.55 3.47
C GLN A 140 -16.34 -10.63 4.55
N LEU A 141 -15.30 -10.83 5.34
CA LEU A 141 -15.29 -11.80 6.43
C LEU A 141 -16.40 -11.51 7.45
N ILE A 142 -16.57 -10.26 7.87
CA ILE A 142 -17.61 -9.85 8.79
C ILE A 142 -18.99 -10.08 8.17
N ARG A 143 -19.20 -9.64 6.93
CA ARG A 143 -20.43 -9.88 6.17
C ARG A 143 -20.78 -11.36 6.15
N ASP A 144 -19.84 -12.22 5.78
CA ASP A 144 -20.07 -13.65 5.60
C ASP A 144 -20.39 -14.35 6.94
N ILE A 145 -19.81 -13.88 8.06
CA ILE A 145 -20.16 -14.35 9.43
C ILE A 145 -21.64 -14.06 9.73
N TYR A 146 -22.11 -12.84 9.46
CA TYR A 146 -23.49 -12.47 9.76
C TYR A 146 -24.52 -13.03 8.79
N LEU A 147 -24.18 -13.16 7.51
CA LEU A 147 -25.02 -13.88 6.55
C LEU A 147 -25.21 -15.34 6.96
N ASN A 148 -24.13 -16.03 7.32
CA ASN A 148 -24.21 -17.41 7.80
C ASN A 148 -25.06 -17.53 9.08
N ASP A 149 -24.98 -16.55 10.01
CA ASP A 149 -25.83 -16.53 11.21
C ASP A 149 -27.33 -16.38 10.84
N ILE A 150 -27.66 -15.48 9.90
CA ILE A 150 -29.03 -15.25 9.44
C ILE A 150 -29.58 -16.49 8.72
N GLU A 151 -28.83 -17.05 7.78
CA GLU A 151 -29.29 -18.13 6.89
C GLU A 151 -29.35 -19.50 7.57
N HIS A 152 -28.43 -19.78 8.52
CA HIS A 152 -28.24 -21.14 9.06
C HIS A 152 -28.36 -21.25 10.58
N HIS A 153 -28.33 -20.13 11.33
CA HIS A 153 -28.31 -20.16 12.80
C HIS A 153 -29.43 -19.33 13.46
N GLY A 154 -30.47 -19.01 12.69
CA GLY A 154 -31.65 -18.30 13.19
C GLY A 154 -31.42 -16.82 13.52
N GLY A 155 -30.24 -16.22 13.19
CA GLY A 155 -29.99 -14.78 13.23
C GLY A 155 -29.94 -14.16 14.62
N LEU A 156 -29.65 -14.91 15.69
CA LEU A 156 -29.63 -14.37 17.05
C LEU A 156 -28.49 -13.36 17.26
N ARG A 157 -27.30 -13.68 16.74
CA ARG A 157 -26.13 -12.78 16.78
C ARG A 157 -26.38 -11.52 15.97
N SER A 158 -26.96 -11.67 14.79
CA SER A 158 -27.25 -10.56 13.88
C SER A 158 -28.26 -9.60 14.47
N ARG A 159 -29.37 -10.10 15.01
CA ARG A 159 -30.39 -9.27 15.69
C ARG A 159 -29.84 -8.53 16.89
N GLY A 160 -28.99 -9.19 17.71
CA GLY A 160 -28.34 -8.56 18.85
C GLY A 160 -27.39 -7.40 18.49
N ALA A 161 -26.85 -7.41 17.26
CA ALA A 161 -26.00 -6.36 16.70
C ALA A 161 -26.77 -5.35 15.83
N GLY A 162 -28.09 -5.46 15.67
CA GLY A 162 -28.88 -4.60 14.76
C GLY A 162 -28.64 -4.89 13.27
N ILE A 163 -28.12 -6.10 12.97
CA ILE A 163 -27.76 -6.51 11.60
C ILE A 163 -28.91 -7.33 11.01
N HIS A 164 -29.34 -7.02 9.81
CA HIS A 164 -30.43 -7.72 9.11
C HIS A 164 -30.23 -7.68 7.60
N LEU A 165 -30.87 -8.61 6.92
CA LEU A 165 -30.93 -8.66 5.45
C LEU A 165 -32.25 -7.99 5.01
N ASP A 166 -32.19 -7.09 4.02
CA ASP A 166 -33.38 -6.50 3.44
C ASP A 166 -33.96 -7.37 2.32
N ASP A 167 -35.15 -6.98 1.81
CA ASP A 167 -35.86 -7.73 0.76
C ASP A 167 -35.09 -7.79 -0.57
N GLU A 168 -34.12 -6.88 -0.79
CA GLU A 168 -33.26 -6.84 -1.96
C GLU A 168 -31.99 -7.70 -1.79
N GLY A 169 -31.82 -8.32 -0.62
CA GLY A 169 -30.65 -9.13 -0.27
C GLY A 169 -29.39 -8.29 0.01
N THR A 170 -29.57 -7.05 0.48
CA THR A 170 -28.48 -6.21 1.00
C THR A 170 -28.39 -6.39 2.53
N LEU A 171 -27.20 -6.63 3.04
CA LEU A 171 -26.98 -6.75 4.48
C LEU A 171 -26.82 -5.36 5.10
N HIS A 172 -27.77 -4.97 5.94
CA HIS A 172 -27.64 -3.80 6.80
C HIS A 172 -26.67 -4.11 7.93
N LEU A 173 -25.48 -3.57 7.83
CA LEU A 173 -24.35 -3.76 8.75
C LEU A 173 -23.98 -2.40 9.36
N PRO A 174 -24.54 -2.01 10.51
CA PRO A 174 -24.16 -0.75 11.17
C PRO A 174 -22.71 -0.86 11.65
N LEU A 175 -21.79 -0.27 10.88
CA LEU A 175 -20.35 -0.36 11.10
C LEU A 175 -19.72 1.04 11.11
N ARG A 176 -19.40 1.53 12.29
CA ARG A 176 -18.64 2.78 12.45
C ARG A 176 -17.15 2.50 12.37
N ILE A 177 -16.50 3.17 11.43
CA ILE A 177 -15.05 3.14 11.26
C ILE A 177 -14.48 4.40 11.88
N PHE A 178 -13.70 4.23 12.93
CA PHE A 178 -13.12 5.35 13.67
C PHE A 178 -11.81 5.79 13.01
N ILE A 179 -11.79 7.03 12.51
CA ILE A 179 -10.61 7.64 11.89
C ILE A 179 -10.27 8.98 12.56
N PRO A 180 -8.98 9.34 12.68
CA PRO A 180 -8.59 10.60 13.33
C PRO A 180 -9.19 11.84 12.64
N ARG A 181 -9.34 11.79 11.32
CA ARG A 181 -9.91 12.84 10.48
C ARG A 181 -10.30 12.27 9.12
N ARG A 182 -11.14 12.98 8.38
CA ARG A 182 -11.41 12.66 6.98
C ARG A 182 -10.14 12.78 6.15
N GLY A 183 -9.92 11.83 5.28
CA GLY A 183 -8.71 11.73 4.48
C GLY A 183 -8.96 11.24 3.07
N GLN A 184 -7.87 11.02 2.38
CA GLN A 184 -7.87 10.48 1.02
C GLN A 184 -6.78 9.42 0.89
N VAL A 185 -7.00 8.44 0.05
CA VAL A 185 -6.04 7.38 -0.22
C VAL A 185 -5.50 7.56 -1.64
N ASN A 186 -4.18 7.75 -1.76
CA ASN A 186 -3.54 7.84 -3.05
C ASN A 186 -3.24 6.43 -3.57
N LEU A 187 -3.84 6.08 -4.70
CA LEU A 187 -3.85 4.75 -5.29
C LEU A 187 -3.39 4.81 -6.74
N ILE A 188 -2.48 3.94 -7.14
CA ILE A 188 -2.05 3.77 -8.53
C ILE A 188 -2.11 2.30 -8.94
N PRO A 189 -2.49 1.97 -10.19
CA PRO A 189 -2.45 0.59 -10.65
C PRO A 189 -1.04 0.16 -11.03
N VAL A 190 -0.78 -1.14 -10.91
CA VAL A 190 0.56 -1.70 -11.17
C VAL A 190 1.00 -1.52 -12.63
N ASP A 191 0.10 -1.58 -13.59
CA ASP A 191 0.38 -1.33 -15.02
C ASP A 191 0.87 0.10 -15.25
N HIS A 192 0.26 1.11 -14.63
CA HIS A 192 0.76 2.48 -14.66
C HIS A 192 2.13 2.62 -13.99
N PHE A 193 2.32 2.00 -12.82
CA PHE A 193 3.62 2.00 -12.14
C PHE A 193 4.72 1.43 -13.04
N VAL A 194 4.46 0.31 -13.72
CA VAL A 194 5.41 -0.32 -14.65
C VAL A 194 5.70 0.58 -15.86
N ALA A 195 4.68 1.22 -16.43
CA ALA A 195 4.87 2.16 -17.53
C ALA A 195 5.76 3.35 -17.14
N VAL A 196 5.51 3.96 -15.97
CA VAL A 196 6.35 5.05 -15.43
C VAL A 196 7.77 4.57 -15.14
N MET A 197 7.94 3.36 -14.59
CA MET A 197 9.26 2.77 -14.37
C MET A 197 10.04 2.62 -15.67
N ALA A 198 9.40 2.22 -16.77
CA ALA A 198 10.05 2.10 -18.07
C ALA A 198 10.63 3.46 -18.54
N GLU A 199 9.89 4.55 -18.35
CA GLU A 199 10.39 5.90 -18.66
C GLU A 199 11.56 6.31 -17.75
N ILE A 200 11.49 5.99 -16.45
CA ILE A 200 12.58 6.27 -15.48
C ILE A 200 13.86 5.52 -15.84
N LEU A 201 13.74 4.28 -16.32
CA LEU A 201 14.90 3.48 -16.74
C LEU A 201 15.62 4.09 -17.95
N GLY A 202 14.91 4.82 -18.78
CA GLY A 202 15.46 5.55 -19.94
C GLY A 202 16.02 6.94 -19.60
N ASP A 203 15.80 7.46 -18.39
CA ASP A 203 16.22 8.80 -18.00
C ASP A 203 17.71 8.82 -17.61
N PRO A 204 18.55 9.66 -18.27
CA PRO A 204 19.97 9.78 -17.92
C PRO A 204 20.22 10.51 -16.58
N ARG A 205 19.22 11.13 -15.98
CA ARG A 205 19.39 11.89 -14.72
C ARG A 205 19.61 10.94 -13.55
N THR A 206 20.65 11.20 -12.77
CA THR A 206 21.01 10.45 -11.56
C THR A 206 20.80 11.30 -10.30
N GLY A 207 20.72 10.66 -9.14
CA GLY A 207 20.42 11.33 -7.87
C GLY A 207 18.99 11.90 -7.82
N THR A 208 18.12 11.52 -8.76
CA THR A 208 16.77 12.07 -8.90
C THR A 208 15.75 11.23 -8.13
N ILE A 209 14.80 11.91 -7.50
CA ILE A 209 13.65 11.29 -6.82
C ILE A 209 12.40 11.48 -7.66
N TYR A 210 11.60 10.43 -7.80
CA TYR A 210 10.37 10.41 -8.59
C TYR A 210 9.20 9.97 -7.73
N HIS A 211 8.16 10.81 -7.61
CA HIS A 211 6.89 10.40 -7.02
C HIS A 211 5.99 9.79 -8.10
N VAL A 212 5.68 8.52 -7.96
CA VAL A 212 4.70 7.84 -8.83
C VAL A 212 3.39 7.72 -8.05
N THR A 213 2.56 8.76 -8.17
CA THR A 213 1.34 8.94 -7.40
C THR A 213 0.19 9.40 -8.29
N SER A 214 -1.05 9.21 -7.86
CA SER A 214 -2.24 9.69 -8.58
C SER A 214 -2.49 11.18 -8.32
N ASP A 215 -2.98 11.88 -9.36
CA ASP A 215 -3.49 13.25 -9.26
C ASP A 215 -4.93 13.28 -8.71
N ALA A 216 -5.64 12.14 -8.76
CA ALA A 216 -7.02 11.97 -8.33
C ALA A 216 -7.12 10.90 -7.22
N PRO A 217 -6.61 11.19 -5.99
CA PRO A 217 -6.78 10.28 -4.87
C PRO A 217 -8.25 10.11 -4.53
N ARG A 218 -8.63 8.97 -3.97
CA ARG A 218 -10.00 8.70 -3.53
C ARG A 218 -10.18 9.08 -2.07
N THR A 219 -11.31 9.69 -1.76
CA THR A 219 -11.67 9.91 -0.36
C THR A 219 -11.99 8.58 0.32
N THR A 220 -11.84 8.54 1.64
CA THR A 220 -12.17 7.32 2.41
C THR A 220 -13.67 7.02 2.31
N GLU A 221 -14.52 8.05 2.18
CA GLU A 221 -15.96 7.92 1.94
C GLU A 221 -16.28 7.26 0.60
N GLU A 222 -15.61 7.69 -0.48
CA GLU A 222 -15.80 7.06 -1.80
C GLU A 222 -15.42 5.57 -1.76
N LEU A 223 -14.31 5.23 -1.11
CA LEU A 223 -13.87 3.85 -0.97
C LEU A 223 -14.82 3.03 -0.09
N ALA A 224 -15.38 3.59 0.97
CA ALA A 224 -16.42 2.95 1.77
C ALA A 224 -17.66 2.65 0.93
N GLY A 225 -18.13 3.61 0.14
CA GLY A 225 -19.25 3.41 -0.79
C GLY A 225 -18.96 2.34 -1.86
N TYR A 226 -17.70 2.24 -2.35
CA TYR A 226 -17.30 1.16 -3.25
C TYR A 226 -17.36 -0.22 -2.57
N CYS A 227 -16.97 -0.29 -1.30
CA CYS A 227 -17.07 -1.51 -0.50
C CYS A 227 -18.52 -1.92 -0.29
N GLU A 228 -19.39 -0.97 0.10
CA GLU A 228 -20.83 -1.23 0.28
C GLU A 228 -21.47 -1.79 -0.99
N ARG A 229 -21.23 -1.13 -2.11
CA ARG A 229 -21.77 -1.59 -3.41
C ARG A 229 -21.25 -2.96 -3.82
N PHE A 230 -19.94 -3.22 -3.69
CA PHE A 230 -19.31 -4.48 -4.09
C PHE A 230 -19.78 -5.66 -3.23
N LEU A 231 -19.85 -5.46 -1.91
CA LEU A 231 -20.20 -6.50 -0.95
C LEU A 231 -21.71 -6.64 -0.73
N ARG A 232 -22.54 -5.75 -1.32
CA ARG A 232 -23.97 -5.65 -1.04
C ARG A 232 -24.23 -5.51 0.46
N ILE A 233 -23.54 -4.58 1.08
CA ILE A 233 -23.74 -4.17 2.47
C ILE A 233 -24.12 -2.69 2.51
N ARG A 234 -24.70 -2.22 3.61
CA ARG A 234 -25.05 -0.82 3.86
C ARG A 234 -24.90 -0.51 5.34
N GLY A 235 -24.49 0.71 5.66
CA GLY A 235 -24.38 1.20 7.03
C GLY A 235 -22.96 1.40 7.50
N ILE A 236 -21.99 1.55 6.58
CA ILE A 236 -20.63 1.99 6.91
C ILE A 236 -20.66 3.50 7.17
N GLU A 237 -20.25 3.90 8.35
CA GLU A 237 -20.14 5.29 8.78
C GLU A 237 -18.71 5.62 9.21
N LEU A 238 -18.17 6.75 8.72
CA LEU A 238 -16.86 7.24 9.16
C LEU A 238 -17.04 8.23 10.31
N VAL A 239 -16.59 7.85 11.48
CA VAL A 239 -16.65 8.67 12.71
C VAL A 239 -15.28 9.30 12.93
N CYS A 240 -15.25 10.63 13.09
CA CYS A 240 -14.02 11.41 13.22
C CYS A 240 -13.93 12.10 14.59
N GLY A 241 -12.69 12.25 15.10
CA GLY A 241 -12.40 13.11 16.24
C GLY A 241 -12.68 12.49 17.60
N GLU A 242 -13.02 13.34 18.61
CA GLU A 242 -13.19 12.95 20.02
C GLU A 242 -14.41 12.06 20.30
N GLU A 243 -15.32 11.92 19.37
CA GLU A 243 -16.46 11.00 19.49
C GLU A 243 -16.01 9.53 19.56
N MET A 244 -14.79 9.24 19.12
CA MET A 244 -14.17 7.93 19.10
C MET A 244 -14.08 7.27 20.50
N ASP A 245 -13.79 8.05 21.54
CA ASP A 245 -13.51 7.52 22.89
C ASP A 245 -14.76 7.27 23.74
N ARG A 246 -15.95 7.74 23.31
CA ARG A 246 -17.19 7.72 24.12
C ARG A 246 -18.25 6.75 23.64
N THR A 247 -18.02 6.09 22.52
CA THR A 247 -19.04 5.28 21.86
C THR A 247 -18.82 3.79 22.11
N VAL A 248 -19.83 3.12 22.67
CA VAL A 248 -19.83 1.65 22.78
C VAL A 248 -19.87 1.05 21.37
N GLN A 249 -18.89 0.22 21.05
CA GLN A 249 -18.79 -0.48 19.77
C GLN A 249 -19.62 -1.77 19.82
N ASN A 250 -20.26 -2.09 18.71
CA ASN A 250 -20.84 -3.42 18.54
C ASN A 250 -19.74 -4.45 18.16
N PRO A 251 -19.98 -5.76 18.27
CA PRO A 251 -18.95 -6.77 18.01
C PRO A 251 -18.33 -6.73 16.60
N ALA A 252 -19.08 -6.31 15.59
CA ALA A 252 -18.57 -6.16 14.21
C ALA A 252 -17.58 -4.98 14.13
N GLU A 253 -17.93 -3.87 14.76
CA GLU A 253 -17.08 -2.67 14.86
C GLU A 253 -15.77 -2.95 15.60
N GLU A 254 -15.83 -3.66 16.75
CA GLU A 254 -14.63 -4.03 17.51
C GLU A 254 -13.65 -4.85 16.67
N VAL A 255 -14.17 -5.86 15.96
CA VAL A 255 -13.36 -6.70 15.08
C VAL A 255 -12.76 -5.89 13.94
N PHE A 256 -13.58 -5.11 13.23
CA PHE A 256 -13.12 -4.34 12.09
C PHE A 256 -12.10 -3.27 12.49
N ASN A 257 -12.42 -2.44 13.49
CA ASN A 257 -11.53 -1.35 13.93
C ASN A 257 -10.19 -1.89 14.46
N LYS A 258 -10.19 -3.05 15.13
CA LYS A 258 -8.94 -3.74 15.52
C LYS A 258 -8.10 -4.15 14.32
N LEU A 259 -8.74 -4.71 13.29
CA LEU A 259 -8.05 -5.14 12.07
C LEU A 259 -7.46 -3.95 11.30
N VAL A 260 -8.19 -2.85 11.15
CA VAL A 260 -7.76 -1.70 10.35
C VAL A 260 -6.85 -0.73 11.10
N LYS A 261 -6.71 -0.86 12.42
CA LYS A 261 -5.89 0.04 13.26
C LYS A 261 -4.50 0.37 12.69
N PRO A 262 -3.72 -0.59 12.15
CA PRO A 262 -2.41 -0.29 11.57
C PRO A 262 -2.46 0.61 10.33
N TYR A 263 -3.61 0.68 9.67
CA TYR A 263 -3.82 1.45 8.43
C TYR A 263 -4.49 2.81 8.64
N LEU A 264 -4.93 3.12 9.87
CA LEU A 264 -5.59 4.40 10.17
C LEU A 264 -4.82 5.64 9.72
N PRO A 265 -3.47 5.71 9.83
CA PRO A 265 -2.72 6.85 9.32
C PRO A 265 -2.90 7.09 7.82
N TYR A 266 -3.15 6.03 7.04
CA TYR A 266 -3.33 6.09 5.60
C TYR A 266 -4.78 6.41 5.20
N LEU A 267 -5.76 5.98 5.99
CA LEU A 267 -7.18 6.32 5.79
C LEU A 267 -7.46 7.80 6.12
N ALA A 268 -6.68 8.37 7.02
CA ALA A 268 -6.75 9.78 7.44
C ALA A 268 -5.72 10.68 6.73
N ASP A 269 -5.11 10.21 5.65
CA ASP A 269 -4.03 10.92 4.97
C ASP A 269 -4.54 12.16 4.22
N THR A 270 -3.75 13.22 4.27
CA THR A 270 -4.04 14.49 3.57
C THR A 270 -2.84 14.97 2.74
N ARG A 271 -1.80 14.15 2.62
CA ARG A 271 -0.59 14.48 1.85
C ARG A 271 -0.93 14.72 0.38
N ARG A 272 -0.28 15.72 -0.18
CA ARG A 272 -0.24 16.01 -1.62
C ARG A 272 1.19 15.81 -2.10
N PHE A 273 1.34 15.18 -3.23
CA PHE A 273 2.67 14.81 -3.76
C PHE A 273 3.01 15.69 -4.98
N ASP A 274 4.17 16.33 -4.92
CA ASP A 274 4.78 16.97 -6.09
C ASP A 274 5.26 15.87 -7.05
N ARG A 275 4.96 16.01 -8.33
CA ARG A 275 5.29 15.05 -9.37
C ARG A 275 6.07 15.68 -10.53
N ARG A 276 6.69 16.83 -10.31
CA ARG A 276 7.34 17.58 -11.38
C ARG A 276 8.44 16.79 -12.10
N ASN A 277 9.21 15.97 -11.39
CA ASN A 277 10.23 15.12 -12.03
C ASN A 277 9.59 14.01 -12.84
N THR A 278 8.61 13.32 -12.26
CA THR A 278 7.86 12.26 -12.94
C THR A 278 7.09 12.81 -14.15
N ALA A 279 6.37 13.93 -13.99
CA ALA A 279 5.57 14.53 -15.06
C ALA A 279 6.40 14.93 -16.29
N LYS A 280 7.65 15.35 -16.09
CA LYS A 280 8.57 15.66 -17.21
C LYS A 280 8.93 14.45 -18.07
N LEU A 281 8.98 13.25 -17.47
CA LEU A 281 9.27 12.01 -18.20
C LEU A 281 8.01 11.41 -18.83
N THR A 282 6.88 11.55 -18.15
CA THR A 282 5.64 10.87 -18.48
C THR A 282 4.64 11.77 -19.20
N ALA A 283 5.13 12.79 -19.93
CA ALA A 283 4.29 13.68 -20.74
C ALA A 283 3.49 12.86 -21.76
N GLY A 284 2.23 12.56 -21.47
CA GLY A 284 1.37 11.69 -22.29
C GLY A 284 0.91 10.41 -21.59
N LEU A 285 1.47 10.05 -20.41
CA LEU A 285 0.95 8.98 -19.58
C LEU A 285 -0.03 9.57 -18.55
N SER A 286 -1.33 9.35 -18.75
CA SER A 286 -2.33 9.67 -17.71
C SER A 286 -2.32 8.59 -16.62
N THR A 287 -2.44 9.01 -15.36
CA THR A 287 -2.68 8.06 -14.27
C THR A 287 -4.11 7.53 -14.36
N PRO A 288 -4.33 6.22 -14.54
CA PRO A 288 -5.68 5.68 -14.51
C PRO A 288 -6.36 5.95 -13.17
N GLU A 289 -7.57 6.48 -13.23
CA GLU A 289 -8.36 6.77 -12.05
C GLU A 289 -8.94 5.49 -11.46
N MET A 290 -8.95 5.37 -10.12
CA MET A 290 -9.66 4.29 -9.42
C MET A 290 -11.16 4.56 -9.46
N THR A 291 -11.82 4.22 -10.57
CA THR A 291 -13.29 4.21 -10.67
C THR A 291 -13.87 2.98 -9.96
N TYR A 292 -15.19 3.00 -9.70
CA TYR A 292 -15.86 1.79 -9.17
C TYR A 292 -15.64 0.56 -10.08
N ALA A 293 -15.67 0.72 -11.39
CA ALA A 293 -15.47 -0.40 -12.33
C ALA A 293 -14.07 -1.01 -12.21
N VAL A 294 -13.03 -0.20 -12.01
CA VAL A 294 -11.66 -0.68 -11.76
C VAL A 294 -11.58 -1.36 -10.40
N PHE A 295 -12.14 -0.74 -9.35
CA PHE A 295 -12.21 -1.33 -8.01
C PHE A 295 -12.89 -2.69 -8.04
N GLU A 296 -14.10 -2.78 -8.60
CA GLU A 296 -14.86 -4.03 -8.70
C GLU A 296 -14.08 -5.13 -9.43
N ARG A 297 -13.43 -4.79 -10.54
CA ARG A 297 -12.58 -5.74 -11.29
C ARG A 297 -11.46 -6.30 -10.44
N CYS A 298 -10.76 -5.45 -9.70
CA CYS A 298 -9.69 -5.86 -8.81
C CYS A 298 -10.22 -6.75 -7.66
N MET A 299 -11.35 -6.39 -7.06
CA MET A 299 -11.93 -7.18 -5.97
C MET A 299 -12.48 -8.52 -6.45
N ARG A 300 -13.14 -8.58 -7.63
CA ARG A 300 -13.58 -9.82 -8.23
C ARG A 300 -12.41 -10.78 -8.49
N TYR A 301 -11.30 -10.25 -9.02
CA TYR A 301 -10.09 -11.05 -9.17
C TYR A 301 -9.56 -11.55 -7.83
N ALA A 302 -9.44 -10.69 -6.82
CA ALA A 302 -8.97 -11.07 -5.50
C ALA A 302 -9.82 -12.18 -4.87
N VAL A 303 -11.15 -12.08 -4.96
CA VAL A 303 -12.09 -13.12 -4.50
C VAL A 303 -11.89 -14.42 -5.27
N SER A 304 -11.77 -14.36 -6.62
CA SER A 304 -11.62 -15.56 -7.46
C SER A 304 -10.37 -16.39 -7.16
N VAL A 305 -9.32 -15.74 -6.64
CA VAL A 305 -8.06 -16.38 -6.22
C VAL A 305 -7.96 -16.52 -4.69
N ASN A 306 -9.09 -16.44 -3.99
CA ASN A 306 -9.17 -16.53 -2.53
C ASN A 306 -8.13 -15.64 -1.81
N TRP A 307 -7.99 -14.38 -2.29
CA TRP A 307 -7.04 -13.40 -1.74
C TRP A 307 -5.60 -13.91 -1.68
N GLY A 308 -5.20 -14.78 -2.62
CA GLY A 308 -3.88 -15.39 -2.65
C GLY A 308 -3.60 -16.42 -1.55
N SER A 309 -4.62 -16.86 -0.83
CA SER A 309 -4.47 -17.87 0.23
C SER A 309 -4.45 -19.27 -0.36
N THR A 310 -3.35 -19.99 -0.22
CA THR A 310 -3.21 -21.40 -0.66
C THR A 310 -3.88 -22.38 0.30
N ASN A 311 -4.16 -22.01 1.58
CA ASN A 311 -4.70 -22.89 2.62
C ASN A 311 -5.55 -22.15 3.65
N GLY A 312 -6.58 -21.42 3.26
CA GLY A 312 -7.61 -20.92 4.20
C GLY A 312 -7.14 -19.97 5.33
N ARG A 313 -5.85 -19.76 5.51
CA ARG A 313 -5.30 -18.82 6.51
C ARG A 313 -5.09 -17.43 5.88
N PRO A 314 -5.54 -16.36 6.56
CA PRO A 314 -5.26 -15.00 6.08
C PRO A 314 -3.75 -14.76 6.02
N PRO A 315 -3.19 -14.26 4.89
CA PRO A 315 -1.83 -13.76 4.88
C PRO A 315 -1.79 -12.52 5.76
N GLY A 316 -0.99 -12.53 6.83
CA GLY A 316 -0.69 -11.35 7.63
C GLY A 316 -1.26 -11.28 9.04
N ALA A 317 -1.68 -12.40 9.64
CA ALA A 317 -1.82 -12.49 11.09
C ALA A 317 -0.45 -12.87 11.69
N MET A 318 0.52 -11.96 11.64
CA MET A 318 1.75 -12.00 12.44
C MET A 318 2.11 -10.60 12.90
#